data_112279f8fd691415e8497b3a23633a9c
#
_entry.id   112279f8fd691415e8497b3a23633a9c
#
_cell.length_a   1.000
_cell.length_b   1.000
_cell.length_c   1.000
_cell.angle_alpha   90.00
_cell.angle_beta   90.00
_cell.angle_gamma   90.00
#
_symmetry.space_group_name_H-M   'P 1'
#
loop_
_entity.id
_entity.type
_entity.pdbx_description
1 polymer ?
#
loop_
_entity_poly.entity_id
_entity_poly.type
_entity_poly.pdbx_seq_one_letter_code
_entity_poly.pdbx_strand_id
1 'polypeptide(L)'
;VLVMGHHQQWTPGAQADGHRSEGYFGINPDSSDALNTVVSQHQNIIGYTAGHTHRHRVRQMECGVPTIEIGCVKDFPGTWAEYRVYEGGVMQVVHRISTPQALDWSERCRHLYEDFGIDYETYALGTLSERCFVFPTRAE
;
A
#
# COMPACT_ATOMS: atom_id res chain seq x y z
N VAL A 1 -10.05 -13.18 -4.91
CA VAL A 1 -8.70 -13.37 -4.33
C VAL A 1 -8.08 -12.00 -4.10
N LEU A 2 -7.48 -11.78 -2.90
CA LEU A 2 -6.59 -10.65 -2.62
C LEU A 2 -5.15 -11.18 -2.61
N VAL A 3 -4.31 -10.65 -3.49
CA VAL A 3 -2.89 -11.02 -3.57
C VAL A 3 -2.11 -10.16 -2.59
N MET A 4 -1.22 -10.77 -1.82
CA MET A 4 -0.39 -10.08 -0.84
C MET A 4 1.09 -10.26 -1.16
N GLY A 5 1.82 -9.16 -1.23
CA GLY A 5 3.27 -9.11 -1.40
C GLY A 5 3.93 -8.22 -0.35
N HIS A 6 5.28 -8.24 -0.30
CA HIS A 6 6.01 -7.31 0.55
C HIS A 6 6.26 -5.98 -0.17
N HIS A 7 6.76 -6.05 -1.41
CA HIS A 7 7.07 -4.86 -2.19
C HIS A 7 5.88 -4.39 -3.02
N GLN A 8 5.73 -3.07 -3.11
CA GLN A 8 4.73 -2.47 -3.99
C GLN A 8 5.08 -2.71 -5.46
N GLN A 9 4.02 -2.83 -6.26
CA GLN A 9 4.14 -2.92 -7.69
C GLN A 9 4.51 -1.56 -8.29
N TRP A 10 5.32 -1.59 -9.34
CA TRP A 10 5.48 -0.44 -10.20
C TRP A 10 4.17 -0.18 -10.98
N THR A 11 3.67 1.04 -10.93
CA THR A 11 2.44 1.44 -11.63
C THR A 11 2.72 2.66 -12.49
N PRO A 12 1.90 2.94 -13.53
CA PRO A 12 2.09 4.13 -14.38
C PRO A 12 2.22 5.44 -13.61
N GLY A 13 1.55 5.57 -12.47
CA GLY A 13 1.66 6.73 -11.59
C GLY A 13 2.95 6.80 -10.76
N ALA A 14 3.71 5.71 -10.68
CA ALA A 14 4.96 5.68 -9.91
C ALA A 14 6.06 6.57 -10.52
N GLN A 15 5.98 6.89 -11.81
CA GLN A 15 6.89 7.81 -12.46
C GLN A 15 6.80 9.24 -11.92
N ALA A 16 5.61 9.67 -11.53
CA ALA A 16 5.40 11.00 -10.96
C ALA A 16 6.14 11.20 -9.63
N ASP A 17 6.50 10.10 -8.98
CA ASP A 17 7.26 10.09 -7.73
C ASP A 17 8.79 10.05 -7.97
N GLY A 18 9.27 10.19 -9.20
CA GLY A 18 10.70 10.19 -9.56
C GLY A 18 11.40 8.81 -9.48
N HIS A 19 10.67 7.71 -9.39
CA HIS A 19 11.21 6.40 -9.03
C HIS A 19 11.39 5.41 -10.20
N ARG A 20 11.49 5.85 -11.44
CA ARG A 20 11.76 4.93 -12.58
C ARG A 20 13.24 4.65 -12.85
N SER A 21 14.15 5.31 -12.16
CA SER A 21 15.59 5.13 -12.35
C SER A 21 16.12 3.91 -11.57
N GLU A 22 17.35 3.57 -11.83
CA GLU A 22 18.15 2.64 -11.01
C GLU A 22 17.94 2.94 -9.52
N GLY A 23 17.29 2.00 -8.78
CA GLY A 23 16.95 2.20 -7.38
C GLY A 23 15.46 2.27 -7.08
N TYR A 24 14.56 1.91 -8.03
CA TYR A 24 13.16 1.79 -7.70
C TYR A 24 12.95 0.84 -6.50
N PHE A 25 12.30 1.37 -5.50
CA PHE A 25 12.16 0.77 -4.17
C PHE A 25 10.94 -0.17 -4.09
N GLY A 26 10.83 -1.11 -5.04
CA GLY A 26 9.70 -2.02 -5.15
C GLY A 26 9.98 -3.18 -6.10
N ILE A 27 8.92 -3.79 -6.63
CA ILE A 27 9.04 -4.80 -7.69
C ILE A 27 9.53 -4.09 -8.96
N ASN A 28 10.55 -4.63 -9.62
CA ASN A 28 11.08 -4.06 -10.85
C ASN A 28 10.01 -4.02 -11.97
N PRO A 29 10.18 -3.18 -13.01
CA PRO A 29 9.18 -3.03 -14.07
C PRO A 29 8.80 -4.36 -14.74
N ASP A 30 9.77 -5.19 -15.14
CA ASP A 30 9.51 -6.45 -15.85
C ASP A 30 8.66 -7.41 -15.01
N SER A 31 8.97 -7.53 -13.71
CA SER A 31 8.18 -8.35 -12.77
C SER A 31 6.80 -7.74 -12.50
N SER A 32 6.69 -6.42 -12.50
CA SER A 32 5.41 -5.72 -12.40
C SER A 32 4.52 -5.99 -13.62
N ASP A 33 5.10 -5.98 -14.82
CA ASP A 33 4.39 -6.30 -16.08
C ASP A 33 3.94 -7.76 -16.10
N ALA A 34 4.77 -8.68 -15.62
CA ALA A 34 4.40 -10.08 -15.47
C ALA A 34 3.23 -10.25 -14.48
N LEU A 35 3.27 -9.55 -13.35
CA LEU A 35 2.18 -9.55 -12.37
C LEU A 35 0.90 -8.94 -12.95
N ASN A 36 0.98 -7.82 -13.69
CA ASN A 36 -0.13 -7.21 -14.42
C ASN A 36 -0.77 -8.20 -15.37
N THR A 37 0.04 -8.95 -16.12
CA THR A 37 -0.43 -9.99 -17.06
C THR A 37 -1.22 -11.05 -16.33
N VAL A 38 -0.70 -11.60 -15.24
CA VAL A 38 -1.40 -12.61 -14.43
C VAL A 38 -2.72 -12.06 -13.88
N VAL A 39 -2.69 -10.88 -13.29
CA VAL A 39 -3.88 -10.25 -12.68
C VAL A 39 -4.95 -9.96 -13.73
N SER A 40 -4.57 -9.53 -14.93
CA SER A 40 -5.52 -9.26 -16.02
C SER A 40 -6.23 -10.52 -16.54
N GLN A 41 -5.58 -11.67 -16.48
CA GLN A 41 -6.12 -12.96 -16.91
C GLN A 41 -7.03 -13.63 -15.88
N HIS A 42 -7.03 -13.17 -14.63
CA HIS A 42 -7.75 -13.80 -13.53
C HIS A 42 -8.78 -12.83 -12.91
N GLN A 43 -10.03 -12.92 -13.39
CA GLN A 43 -11.13 -12.05 -12.94
C GLN A 43 -11.42 -12.13 -11.43
N ASN A 44 -11.08 -13.22 -10.77
CA ASN A 44 -11.24 -13.41 -9.33
C ASN A 44 -10.19 -12.69 -8.48
N ILE A 45 -9.15 -12.11 -9.09
CA ILE A 45 -8.20 -11.25 -8.38
C ILE A 45 -8.77 -9.84 -8.32
N ILE A 46 -9.07 -9.37 -7.10
CA ILE A 46 -9.73 -8.07 -6.85
C ILE A 46 -8.77 -6.99 -6.34
N GLY A 47 -7.54 -7.35 -5.99
CA GLY A 47 -6.55 -6.39 -5.51
C GLY A 47 -5.19 -7.01 -5.23
N TYR A 48 -4.20 -6.15 -5.15
CA TYR A 48 -2.85 -6.44 -4.66
C TYR A 48 -2.53 -5.53 -3.48
N THR A 49 -1.97 -6.07 -2.41
CA THR A 49 -1.57 -5.30 -1.22
C THR A 49 -0.12 -5.55 -0.88
N ALA A 50 0.58 -4.49 -0.48
CA ALA A 50 2.00 -4.52 -0.14
C ALA A 50 2.30 -3.63 1.07
N GLY A 51 3.46 -3.86 1.67
CA GLY A 51 4.06 -3.03 2.71
C GLY A 51 5.27 -2.26 2.18
N HIS A 52 6.43 -2.44 2.83
CA HIS A 52 7.75 -1.96 2.45
C HIS A 52 7.95 -0.44 2.50
N THR A 53 7.08 0.33 1.88
CA THR A 53 7.17 1.80 1.80
C THR A 53 6.79 2.52 3.10
N HIS A 54 6.21 1.81 4.06
CA HIS A 54 5.73 2.34 5.34
C HIS A 54 4.70 3.46 5.22
N ARG A 55 3.91 3.49 4.15
CA ARG A 55 2.87 4.48 3.91
C ARG A 55 1.53 3.86 3.53
N HIS A 56 0.47 4.64 3.67
CA HIS A 56 -0.83 4.31 3.10
C HIS A 56 -0.97 4.97 1.73
N ARG A 57 -1.22 4.16 0.70
CA ARG A 57 -1.39 4.65 -0.66
C ARG A 57 -2.22 3.68 -1.49
N VAL A 58 -3.10 4.22 -2.31
CA VAL A 58 -3.89 3.46 -3.29
C VAL A 58 -3.48 3.87 -4.71
N ARG A 59 -3.25 2.90 -5.55
CA ARG A 59 -3.01 3.04 -6.98
C ARG A 59 -3.84 2.02 -7.74
N GLN A 60 -3.82 2.10 -9.06
CA GLN A 60 -4.41 1.09 -9.94
C GLN A 60 -3.34 0.50 -10.84
N MET A 61 -3.41 -0.81 -11.02
CA MET A 61 -2.69 -1.51 -12.07
C MET A 61 -3.22 -1.07 -13.44
N GLU A 62 -2.48 -1.35 -14.52
CA GLU A 62 -2.94 -1.05 -15.89
C GLU A 62 -4.25 -1.74 -16.22
N CYS A 63 -4.51 -2.93 -15.67
CA CYS A 63 -5.78 -3.66 -15.82
C CYS A 63 -6.91 -3.13 -14.93
N GLY A 64 -6.72 -2.01 -14.23
CA GLY A 64 -7.71 -1.37 -13.36
C GLY A 64 -7.88 -1.99 -11.97
N VAL A 65 -7.14 -3.06 -11.65
CA VAL A 65 -7.17 -3.67 -10.32
C VAL A 65 -6.43 -2.79 -9.32
N PRO A 66 -6.99 -2.49 -8.13
CA PRO A 66 -6.33 -1.67 -7.15
C PRO A 66 -5.08 -2.34 -6.56
N THR A 67 -4.05 -1.54 -6.38
CA THR A 67 -2.84 -1.89 -5.62
C THR A 67 -2.71 -0.94 -4.44
N ILE A 68 -2.44 -1.51 -3.26
CA ILE A 68 -2.45 -0.78 -2.00
C ILE A 68 -1.14 -0.99 -1.27
N GLU A 69 -0.57 0.12 -0.80
CA GLU A 69 0.53 0.15 0.14
C GLU A 69 -0.02 0.40 1.54
N ILE A 70 0.48 -0.33 2.53
CA ILE A 70 0.01 -0.26 3.92
C ILE A 70 1.12 0.28 4.80
N GLY A 71 0.75 1.17 5.72
CA GLY A 71 1.64 1.71 6.73
C GLY A 71 2.23 0.63 7.65
N CYS A 72 3.24 1.00 8.40
CA CYS A 72 4.07 0.09 9.17
C CYS A 72 3.72 0.14 10.67
N VAL A 73 3.83 -1.00 11.36
CA VAL A 73 3.63 -1.09 12.82
C VAL A 73 4.83 -0.57 13.62
N LYS A 74 6.05 -0.59 13.05
CA LYS A 74 7.28 -0.24 13.76
C LYS A 74 7.63 1.24 13.74
N ASP A 75 7.12 1.98 12.75
CA ASP A 75 7.37 3.41 12.55
C ASP A 75 6.07 4.21 12.75
N PHE A 76 6.12 5.52 12.53
CA PHE A 76 4.92 6.32 12.42
C PHE A 76 4.13 5.94 11.14
N PRO A 77 2.80 5.79 11.20
CA PRO A 77 1.90 6.04 12.34
C PRO A 77 1.62 4.83 13.24
N GLY A 78 2.35 3.73 13.12
CA GLY A 78 2.17 2.53 13.91
C GLY A 78 0.85 1.82 13.59
N THR A 79 0.67 1.42 12.33
CA THR A 79 -0.60 0.88 11.84
C THR A 79 -0.48 -0.53 11.27
N TRP A 80 -1.61 -1.22 11.27
CA TRP A 80 -1.81 -2.50 10.61
C TRP A 80 -3.20 -2.53 9.96
N ALA A 81 -3.40 -3.39 8.98
CA ALA A 81 -4.67 -3.51 8.28
C ALA A 81 -5.39 -4.83 8.61
N GLU A 82 -6.68 -4.72 8.88
CA GLU A 82 -7.63 -5.83 8.94
C GLU A 82 -8.37 -5.91 7.60
N TYR A 83 -8.49 -7.11 7.04
CA TYR A 83 -9.29 -7.36 5.86
C TYR A 83 -10.57 -8.10 6.24
N ARG A 84 -11.70 -7.42 6.10
CA ARG A 84 -13.04 -7.99 6.34
C ARG A 84 -13.62 -8.45 5.02
N VAL A 85 -13.93 -9.73 4.92
CA VAL A 85 -14.44 -10.35 3.69
C VAL A 85 -15.96 -10.41 3.72
N TYR A 86 -16.60 -9.92 2.65
CA TYR A 86 -18.04 -9.91 2.45
C TYR A 86 -18.37 -10.49 1.07
N GLU A 87 -19.64 -10.81 0.80
CA GLU A 87 -20.08 -11.28 -0.53
C GLU A 87 -19.77 -10.25 -1.63
N GLY A 88 -19.94 -8.95 -1.33
CA GLY A 88 -19.72 -7.85 -2.29
C GLY A 88 -18.27 -7.39 -2.42
N GLY A 89 -17.31 -7.94 -1.66
CA GLY A 89 -15.92 -7.51 -1.72
C GLY A 89 -15.15 -7.69 -0.41
N VAL A 90 -14.01 -7.01 -0.34
CA VAL A 90 -13.16 -7.01 0.85
C VAL A 90 -12.97 -5.56 1.31
N MET A 91 -13.24 -5.30 2.58
CA MET A 91 -12.98 -3.99 3.21
C MET A 91 -11.64 -4.03 3.94
N GLN A 92 -10.76 -3.11 3.61
CA GLN A 92 -9.58 -2.81 4.42
C GLN A 92 -9.95 -1.82 5.53
N VAL A 93 -9.66 -2.19 6.77
CA VAL A 93 -9.79 -1.31 7.94
C VAL A 93 -8.41 -1.14 8.56
N VAL A 94 -7.92 0.08 8.63
CA VAL A 94 -6.62 0.37 9.24
C VAL A 94 -6.81 0.64 10.73
N HIS A 95 -6.04 -0.05 11.53
CA HIS A 95 -5.98 0.10 12.98
C HIS A 95 -4.62 0.64 13.39
N ARG A 96 -4.60 1.39 14.48
CA ARG A 96 -3.36 1.83 15.12
C ARG A 96 -2.98 0.86 16.23
N ILE A 97 -1.68 0.69 16.46
CA ILE A 97 -1.17 0.04 17.67
C ILE A 97 -1.68 0.75 18.92
N SER A 98 -1.83 0.04 20.04
CA SER A 98 -2.56 0.57 21.20
C SER A 98 -1.79 0.61 22.51
N THR A 99 -0.64 -0.08 22.62
CA THR A 99 0.13 -0.02 23.86
C THR A 99 0.83 1.33 24.01
N PRO A 100 0.85 1.94 25.21
CA PRO A 100 1.45 3.26 25.40
C PRO A 100 2.92 3.35 24.95
N GLN A 101 3.70 2.30 25.21
CA GLN A 101 5.12 2.25 24.82
C GLN A 101 5.30 2.22 23.30
N ALA A 102 4.46 1.45 22.59
CA ALA A 102 4.51 1.37 21.13
C ALA A 102 4.03 2.67 20.47
N LEU A 103 3.01 3.31 21.05
CA LEU A 103 2.56 4.63 20.61
C LEU A 103 3.64 5.70 20.79
N ASP A 104 4.30 5.75 21.95
CA ASP A 104 5.40 6.68 22.22
C ASP A 104 6.56 6.47 21.22
N TRP A 105 6.91 5.23 20.94
CA TRP A 105 7.90 4.91 19.91
C TRP A 105 7.47 5.40 18.52
N SER A 106 6.24 5.10 18.12
CA SER A 106 5.68 5.53 16.84
C SER A 106 5.71 7.06 16.69
N GLU A 107 5.34 7.80 17.72
CA GLU A 107 5.41 9.27 17.70
C GLU A 107 6.83 9.81 17.54
N ARG A 108 7.85 9.18 18.14
CA ARG A 108 9.26 9.54 17.94
C ARG A 108 9.71 9.34 16.48
N CYS A 109 9.08 8.42 15.76
CA CYS A 109 9.38 8.16 14.35
C CYS A 109 8.66 9.13 13.40
N ARG A 110 7.85 10.07 13.87
CA ARG A 110 7.07 11.00 13.05
C ARG A 110 7.93 11.81 12.08
N HIS A 111 9.15 12.12 12.46
CA HIS A 111 10.10 12.95 11.71
C HIS A 111 11.29 12.17 11.15
N LEU A 112 11.15 10.83 11.03
CA LEU A 112 12.26 9.90 10.77
C LEU A 112 13.06 10.21 9.51
N TYR A 113 12.45 10.83 8.49
CA TYR A 113 13.08 11.08 7.18
C TYR A 113 13.14 12.56 6.81
N GLU A 114 13.01 13.47 7.77
CA GLU A 114 13.11 14.93 7.52
C GLU A 114 14.48 15.33 6.96
N ASP A 115 15.57 14.70 7.43
CA ASP A 115 16.93 14.94 6.94
C ASP A 115 17.10 14.59 5.45
N PHE A 116 16.19 13.79 4.89
CA PHE A 116 16.11 13.47 3.46
C PHE A 116 15.13 14.35 2.69
N GLY A 117 14.59 15.38 3.32
CA GLY A 117 13.61 16.29 2.72
C GLY A 117 12.22 15.69 2.54
N ILE A 118 11.88 14.63 3.29
CA ILE A 118 10.58 13.97 3.24
C ILE A 118 9.74 14.42 4.44
N ASP A 119 8.58 15.03 4.19
CA ASP A 119 7.53 15.19 5.19
C ASP A 119 6.93 13.80 5.48
N TYR A 120 7.56 13.10 6.41
CA TYR A 120 7.25 11.72 6.70
C TYR A 120 5.84 11.54 7.29
N GLU A 121 5.34 12.53 8.00
CA GLU A 121 3.97 12.49 8.52
C GLU A 121 2.95 12.40 7.39
N THR A 122 3.01 13.35 6.45
CA THR A 122 2.11 13.35 5.28
C THR A 122 2.32 12.13 4.41
N TYR A 123 3.58 11.74 4.17
CA TYR A 123 3.94 10.57 3.39
C TYR A 123 3.36 9.27 3.96
N ALA A 124 3.53 9.03 5.27
CA ALA A 124 3.14 7.79 5.92
C ALA A 124 1.61 7.68 6.12
N LEU A 125 0.96 8.80 6.46
CA LEU A 125 -0.49 8.82 6.69
C LEU A 125 -1.31 8.61 5.42
N GLY A 126 -0.89 9.17 4.30
CA GLY A 126 -1.74 9.24 3.11
C GLY A 126 -3.09 9.90 3.41
N THR A 127 -4.05 9.73 2.53
CA THR A 127 -5.41 10.23 2.69
C THR A 127 -6.32 9.26 3.47
N LEU A 128 -7.47 9.72 3.92
CA LEU A 128 -8.47 8.85 4.58
C LEU A 128 -8.96 7.73 3.66
N SER A 129 -9.15 8.02 2.38
CA SER A 129 -9.58 7.04 1.38
C SER A 129 -8.52 5.98 1.08
N GLU A 130 -7.25 6.27 1.32
CA GLU A 130 -6.15 5.30 1.20
C GLU A 130 -6.02 4.42 2.44
N ARG A 131 -6.50 4.86 3.59
CA ARG A 131 -6.49 4.07 4.83
C ARG A 131 -7.71 3.17 4.97
N CYS A 132 -8.88 3.61 4.50
CA CYS A 132 -10.12 2.83 4.54
C CYS A 132 -10.57 2.59 3.11
N PHE A 133 -10.32 1.39 2.58
CA PHE A 133 -10.55 1.06 1.18
C PHE A 133 -11.43 -0.18 1.03
N VAL A 134 -12.28 -0.18 0.00
CA VAL A 134 -13.10 -1.34 -0.37
C VAL A 134 -12.63 -1.87 -1.73
N PHE A 135 -12.24 -3.14 -1.75
CA PHE A 135 -12.03 -3.89 -2.98
C PHE A 135 -13.35 -4.51 -3.40
N PRO A 136 -14.05 -3.98 -4.39
CA PRO A 136 -15.30 -4.60 -4.85
C PRO A 136 -15.00 -5.93 -5.54
N THR A 137 -15.94 -6.87 -5.50
CA THR A 137 -15.90 -8.01 -6.42
C THR A 137 -15.98 -7.50 -7.84
N ARG A 138 -15.21 -8.09 -8.75
CA ARG A 138 -15.33 -7.78 -10.18
C ARG A 138 -16.62 -8.42 -10.68
N ALA A 139 -17.41 -7.65 -11.44
CA ALA A 139 -18.57 -8.21 -12.14
C ALA A 139 -18.11 -9.29 -13.13
N GLU A 140 -18.83 -10.39 -13.17
CA GLU A 140 -18.64 -11.45 -14.19
C GLU A 140 -18.95 -10.93 -15.59
#